data_a640ce0e0c1f825096988464f17ec2ce
#
_entry.id   a640ce0e0c1f825096988464f17ec2ce
#
_cell.length_a   1.000
_cell.length_b   1.000
_cell.length_c   1.000
_cell.angle_alpha   90.00
_cell.angle_beta   90.00
_cell.angle_gamma   90.00
#
_symmetry.space_group_name_H-M   'P 1'
#
loop_
_entity.id
_entity.type
_entity.pdbx_description
1 polymer ?
#
loop_
_entity_poly.entity_id
_entity_poly.type
_entity_poly.pdbx_seq_one_letter_code
_entity_poly.pdbx_strand_id
1 'polypeptide(L)'
;MSFMTTQPEMMSFAAGGLANIGSAMAASNMAAAAPTTGVVPPAADEVSALTAAQFAAHAQMYQAIGAQATAIHELFVNTLGTSAGSYAAAEAANAAAAL
;
A
#
# COMPACT_ATOMS: atom_id res chain seq x y z
N MET A 1 20.43 -13.01 30.56
CA MET A 1 20.80 -13.51 29.22
C MET A 1 19.51 -13.77 28.44
N SER A 2 19.41 -13.29 27.21
CA SER A 2 18.24 -13.54 26.34
C SER A 2 18.54 -14.70 25.42
N PHE A 3 17.60 -15.67 25.31
CA PHE A 3 17.67 -16.76 24.35
C PHE A 3 16.93 -16.46 23.05
N MET A 4 16.26 -15.30 22.99
CA MET A 4 15.57 -14.81 21.81
C MET A 4 16.16 -13.49 21.38
N THR A 5 16.36 -13.36 20.08
CA THR A 5 16.77 -12.09 19.48
C THR A 5 15.80 -11.77 18.32
N THR A 6 15.64 -10.50 18.04
CA THR A 6 14.88 -10.03 16.87
C THR A 6 15.84 -9.61 15.76
N GLN A 7 15.29 -9.36 14.58
CA GLN A 7 16.05 -8.89 13.41
C GLN A 7 15.49 -7.56 12.94
N PRO A 8 15.78 -6.45 13.65
CA PRO A 8 15.19 -5.14 13.33
C PRO A 8 15.53 -4.66 11.91
N GLU A 9 16.72 -4.99 11.41
CA GLU A 9 17.16 -4.64 10.06
C GLU A 9 16.29 -5.32 8.99
N MET A 10 15.87 -6.57 9.24
CA MET A 10 14.98 -7.30 8.35
C MET A 10 13.58 -6.70 8.33
N MET A 11 13.10 -6.20 9.49
CA MET A 11 11.83 -5.47 9.56
C MET A 11 11.90 -4.16 8.77
N SER A 12 12.99 -3.40 8.91
CA SER A 12 13.22 -2.17 8.16
C SER A 12 13.31 -2.44 6.66
N PHE A 13 13.98 -3.51 6.27
CA PHE A 13 14.06 -3.94 4.87
C PHE A 13 12.69 -4.30 4.32
N ALA A 14 11.88 -5.04 5.09
CA ALA A 14 10.51 -5.38 4.71
C ALA A 14 9.63 -4.13 4.57
N ALA A 15 9.76 -3.16 5.47
CA ALA A 15 9.05 -1.89 5.37
C ALA A 15 9.42 -1.14 4.08
N GLY A 16 10.70 -1.11 3.72
CA GLY A 16 11.18 -0.53 2.46
C GLY A 16 10.61 -1.25 1.23
N GLY A 17 10.55 -2.57 1.25
CA GLY A 17 9.93 -3.39 0.20
C GLY A 17 8.44 -3.08 0.04
N LEU A 18 7.71 -2.98 1.15
CA LEU A 18 6.29 -2.60 1.15
C LEU A 18 6.06 -1.18 0.64
N ALA A 19 6.94 -0.25 0.98
CA ALA A 19 6.88 1.12 0.44
C ALA A 19 7.04 1.13 -1.08
N ASN A 20 7.95 0.34 -1.62
CA ASN A 20 8.16 0.20 -3.06
C ASN A 20 6.94 -0.42 -3.76
N ILE A 21 6.32 -1.44 -3.15
CA ILE A 21 5.07 -2.04 -3.65
C ILE A 21 3.95 -0.99 -3.68
N GLY A 22 3.82 -0.20 -2.62
CA GLY A 22 2.84 0.89 -2.54
C GLY A 22 3.03 1.92 -3.66
N SER A 23 4.27 2.33 -3.93
CA SER A 23 4.60 3.25 -5.02
C SER A 23 4.25 2.68 -6.39
N ALA A 24 4.54 1.40 -6.63
CA ALA A 24 4.22 0.72 -7.88
C ALA A 24 2.70 0.60 -8.08
N MET A 25 1.96 0.26 -7.03
CA MET A 25 0.49 0.20 -7.07
C MET A 25 -0.13 1.57 -7.35
N ALA A 26 0.36 2.61 -6.68
CA ALA A 26 -0.11 3.98 -6.88
C ALA A 26 0.11 4.43 -8.33
N ALA A 27 1.27 4.15 -8.91
CA ALA A 27 1.57 4.45 -10.31
C ALA A 27 0.65 3.70 -11.28
N SER A 28 0.39 2.42 -11.03
CA SER A 28 -0.52 1.61 -11.85
C SER A 28 -1.96 2.12 -11.75
N ASN A 29 -2.42 2.46 -10.56
CA ASN A 29 -3.76 3.00 -10.34
C ASN A 29 -3.93 4.36 -11.01
N MET A 30 -2.91 5.21 -10.96
CA MET A 30 -2.91 6.51 -11.63
C MET A 30 -2.98 6.34 -13.16
N ALA A 31 -2.21 5.42 -13.73
CA ALA A 31 -2.23 5.13 -15.16
C ALA A 31 -3.59 4.57 -15.61
N ALA A 32 -4.26 3.80 -14.76
CA ALA A 32 -5.57 3.24 -15.06
C ALA A 32 -6.73 4.22 -14.88
N ALA A 33 -6.55 5.35 -14.19
CA ALA A 33 -7.62 6.25 -13.81
C ALA A 33 -8.39 6.79 -15.02
N ALA A 34 -7.71 7.49 -15.94
CA ALA A 34 -8.37 8.12 -17.09
C ALA A 34 -9.03 7.09 -18.04
N PRO A 35 -8.35 6.01 -18.48
CA PRO A 35 -8.97 5.07 -19.41
C PRO A 35 -10.15 4.30 -18.82
N THR A 36 -10.19 4.08 -17.49
CA THR A 36 -11.28 3.33 -16.86
C THR A 36 -12.46 4.20 -16.41
N THR A 37 -12.21 5.45 -16.03
CA THR A 37 -13.29 6.40 -15.69
C THR A 37 -13.89 7.08 -16.89
N GLY A 38 -13.19 7.12 -18.02
CA GLY A 38 -13.64 7.73 -19.28
C GLY A 38 -13.95 6.73 -20.38
N VAL A 39 -14.55 5.60 -20.04
CA VAL A 39 -14.92 4.56 -21.02
C VAL A 39 -15.90 5.12 -22.04
N VAL A 40 -15.53 4.99 -23.32
CA VAL A 40 -16.39 5.41 -24.45
C VAL A 40 -17.29 4.25 -24.84
N PRO A 41 -18.61 4.48 -25.04
CA PRO A 41 -19.50 3.44 -25.50
C PRO A 41 -19.07 2.88 -26.87
N PRO A 42 -19.11 1.56 -27.07
CA PRO A 42 -18.67 0.94 -28.34
C PRO A 42 -19.63 1.19 -29.50
N ALA A 43 -20.87 1.62 -29.22
CA ALA A 43 -21.88 1.93 -30.20
C ALA A 43 -22.82 3.02 -29.68
N ALA A 44 -23.64 3.58 -30.58
CA ALA A 44 -24.54 4.68 -30.24
C ALA A 44 -25.90 4.22 -29.66
N ASP A 45 -26.00 2.95 -29.27
CA ASP A 45 -27.23 2.41 -28.69
C ASP A 45 -27.26 2.63 -27.17
N GLU A 46 -28.46 2.56 -26.60
CA GLU A 46 -28.72 2.82 -25.19
C GLU A 46 -28.02 1.80 -24.26
N VAL A 47 -27.96 0.53 -24.66
CA VAL A 47 -27.32 -0.52 -23.88
C VAL A 47 -25.82 -0.29 -23.77
N SER A 48 -25.17 0.09 -24.88
CA SER A 48 -23.75 0.44 -24.88
C SER A 48 -23.45 1.64 -24.00
N ALA A 49 -24.32 2.67 -24.03
CA ALA A 49 -24.15 3.85 -23.18
C ALA A 49 -24.30 3.52 -21.69
N LEU A 50 -25.29 2.73 -21.30
CA LEU A 50 -25.49 2.30 -19.92
C LEU A 50 -24.35 1.43 -19.43
N THR A 51 -23.86 0.53 -20.27
CA THR A 51 -22.72 -0.34 -19.91
C THR A 51 -21.46 0.48 -19.66
N ALA A 52 -21.15 1.43 -20.55
CA ALA A 52 -20.02 2.33 -20.37
C ALA A 52 -20.13 3.15 -19.07
N ALA A 53 -21.33 3.65 -18.76
CA ALA A 53 -21.58 4.38 -17.53
C ALA A 53 -21.36 3.51 -16.28
N GLN A 54 -21.74 2.25 -16.31
CA GLN A 54 -21.51 1.31 -15.21
C GLN A 54 -20.01 1.06 -14.99
N PHE A 55 -19.24 0.85 -16.04
CA PHE A 55 -17.80 0.69 -15.94
C PHE A 55 -17.14 1.95 -15.38
N ALA A 56 -17.54 3.13 -15.84
CA ALA A 56 -17.01 4.40 -15.36
C ALA A 56 -17.32 4.62 -13.87
N ALA A 57 -18.55 4.34 -13.44
CA ALA A 57 -18.94 4.46 -12.04
C ALA A 57 -18.14 3.50 -11.14
N HIS A 58 -17.97 2.25 -11.58
CA HIS A 58 -17.15 1.27 -10.85
C HIS A 58 -15.70 1.74 -10.75
N ALA A 59 -15.13 2.26 -11.82
CA ALA A 59 -13.76 2.77 -11.82
C ALA A 59 -13.58 3.97 -10.88
N GLN A 60 -14.56 4.87 -10.80
CA GLN A 60 -14.53 5.98 -9.84
C GLN A 60 -14.52 5.48 -8.40
N MET A 61 -15.35 4.49 -8.08
CA MET A 61 -15.35 3.85 -6.76
C MET A 61 -14.02 3.16 -6.46
N TYR A 62 -13.46 2.47 -7.44
CA TYR A 62 -12.15 1.85 -7.31
C TYR A 62 -11.07 2.87 -6.97
N GLN A 63 -11.02 4.02 -7.66
CA GLN A 63 -10.04 5.08 -7.38
C GLN A 63 -10.21 5.65 -5.97
N ALA A 64 -11.44 5.86 -5.52
CA ALA A 64 -11.71 6.36 -4.16
C ALA A 64 -11.25 5.37 -3.09
N ILE A 65 -11.57 4.08 -3.26
CA ILE A 65 -11.14 3.01 -2.34
C ILE A 65 -9.62 2.85 -2.40
N GLY A 66 -9.03 2.93 -3.59
CA GLY A 66 -7.59 2.87 -3.80
C GLY A 66 -6.85 3.97 -3.03
N ALA A 67 -7.38 5.19 -2.99
CA ALA A 67 -6.80 6.28 -2.21
C ALA A 67 -6.83 5.98 -0.70
N GLN A 68 -7.92 5.41 -0.19
CA GLN A 68 -8.01 4.98 1.21
C GLN A 68 -7.04 3.83 1.51
N ALA A 69 -6.94 2.86 0.60
CA ALA A 69 -6.01 1.74 0.75
C ALA A 69 -4.56 2.21 0.77
N THR A 70 -4.20 3.21 -0.04
CA THR A 70 -2.87 3.82 -0.03
C THR A 70 -2.55 4.44 1.33
N ALA A 71 -3.48 5.18 1.91
CA ALA A 71 -3.29 5.79 3.24
C ALA A 71 -3.09 4.72 4.33
N ILE A 72 -3.87 3.64 4.29
CA ILE A 72 -3.73 2.51 5.23
C ILE A 72 -2.38 1.81 5.04
N HIS A 73 -1.97 1.61 3.80
CA HIS A 73 -0.68 1.00 3.48
C HIS A 73 0.49 1.84 4.00
N GLU A 74 0.46 3.15 3.80
CA GLU A 74 1.48 4.07 4.32
C GLU A 74 1.55 4.02 5.85
N LEU A 75 0.40 3.99 6.52
CA LEU A 75 0.33 3.85 7.96
C LEU A 75 0.96 2.54 8.43
N PHE A 76 0.68 1.45 7.74
CA PHE A 76 1.27 0.14 8.04
C PHE A 76 2.79 0.16 7.87
N VAL A 77 3.30 0.71 6.76
CA VAL A 77 4.74 0.84 6.51
C VAL A 77 5.43 1.66 7.60
N ASN A 78 4.85 2.79 7.97
CA ASN A 78 5.39 3.65 9.02
C ASN A 78 5.37 2.96 10.38
N THR A 79 4.31 2.23 10.70
CA THR A 79 4.19 1.47 11.95
C THR A 79 5.24 0.36 12.01
N LEU A 80 5.46 -0.35 10.92
CA LEU A 80 6.47 -1.39 10.84
C LEU A 80 7.88 -0.81 11.04
N GLY A 81 8.17 0.34 10.43
CA GLY A 81 9.44 1.04 10.62
C GLY A 81 9.66 1.48 12.07
N THR A 82 8.63 2.04 12.70
CA THR A 82 8.66 2.43 14.12
C THR A 82 8.88 1.21 15.02
N SER A 83 8.22 0.11 14.74
CA SER A 83 8.38 -1.14 15.48
C SER A 83 9.80 -1.70 15.34
N ALA A 84 10.38 -1.62 14.16
CA ALA A 84 11.77 -2.01 13.93
C ALA A 84 12.73 -1.21 14.82
N GLY A 85 12.52 0.11 14.94
CA GLY A 85 13.28 0.97 15.84
C GLY A 85 13.14 0.58 17.32
N SER A 86 11.92 0.24 17.74
CA SER A 86 11.65 -0.20 19.10
C SER A 86 12.36 -1.52 19.43
N TYR A 87 12.33 -2.47 18.52
CA TYR A 87 13.06 -3.73 18.68
C TYR A 87 14.57 -3.51 18.69
N ALA A 88 15.09 -2.63 17.85
CA ALA A 88 16.52 -2.30 17.84
C ALA A 88 16.97 -1.71 19.19
N ALA A 89 16.16 -0.82 19.77
CA ALA A 89 16.44 -0.25 21.08
C ALA A 89 16.42 -1.32 22.21
N ALA A 90 15.43 -2.23 22.14
CA ALA A 90 15.34 -3.33 23.10
C ALA A 90 16.54 -4.28 22.99
N GLU A 91 16.96 -4.64 21.78
CA GLU A 91 18.14 -5.50 21.58
C GLU A 91 19.42 -4.84 22.10
N ALA A 92 19.58 -3.53 21.86
CA ALA A 92 20.72 -2.77 22.37
C ALA A 92 20.74 -2.75 23.91
N ALA A 93 19.59 -2.52 24.55
CA ALA A 93 19.46 -2.54 26.01
C ALA A 93 19.74 -3.93 26.58
N ASN A 94 19.26 -4.99 25.95
CA ASN A 94 19.50 -6.36 26.35
C ASN A 94 20.98 -6.73 26.20
N ALA A 95 21.64 -6.31 25.15
CA ALA A 95 23.06 -6.52 24.93
C ALA A 95 23.89 -5.83 26.04
N ALA A 96 23.54 -4.59 26.39
CA ALA A 96 24.20 -3.86 27.48
C ALA A 96 23.99 -4.54 28.83
N ALA A 97 22.79 -5.04 29.10
CA ALA A 97 22.49 -5.74 30.36
C ALA A 97 23.17 -7.11 30.49
N ALA A 98 23.58 -7.71 29.38
CA ALA A 98 24.26 -9.02 29.37
C ALA A 98 25.76 -8.93 29.61
N LEU A 99 26.33 -7.73 29.68
CA LEU A 99 27.76 -7.51 29.98
C LEU A 99 28.07 -7.64 31.51
#